data_7ac3775b2dadd916953d6c128f6545ff
#
_entry.id   7ac3775b2dadd916953d6c128f6545ff
#
_cell.length_a   1.000
_cell.length_b   1.000
_cell.length_c   1.000
_cell.angle_alpha   90.00
_cell.angle_beta   90.00
_cell.angle_gamma   90.00
#
_symmetry.space_group_name_H-M   'P 1'
#
loop_
_entity.id
_entity.type
_entity.pdbx_description
1 polymer ?
#
loop_
_entity_poly.entity_id
_entity_poly.type
_entity_poly.pdbx_seq_one_letter_code
_entity_poly.pdbx_strand_id
1 'polypeptide(L)'
;NLHEVEVQGIADGEVAKGIKPYNPIMSGQLTREEIELSSKDENRLLQIKVNEIKISDKAEKIKKYIPLSKRQDKPDSALWLLKHHSQLKDSQVAKLVGITKNSVTSIRNKSYWNFNNLNAKDPVSINLFTQKDLVLALEKAERRIKREKREKEKTKQV
;
A
#
# COMPACT_ATOMS: atom_id res chain seq x y z
N ASN A 1 -6.20 -17.47 31.04
CA ASN A 1 -6.44 -17.45 32.49
C ASN A 1 -5.33 -18.28 33.14
N LEU A 2 -4.56 -17.70 34.03
CA LEU A 2 -3.55 -18.37 34.83
C LEU A 2 -4.15 -18.75 36.19
N HIS A 3 -3.67 -19.86 36.78
CA HIS A 3 -4.05 -20.23 38.13
C HIS A 3 -3.35 -19.32 39.15
N GLU A 4 -3.98 -19.13 40.31
CA GLU A 4 -3.49 -18.22 41.37
C GLU A 4 -2.04 -18.55 41.77
N VAL A 5 -1.71 -19.82 41.93
CA VAL A 5 -0.39 -20.33 42.27
C VAL A 5 0.65 -19.98 41.19
N GLU A 6 0.25 -20.00 39.92
CA GLU A 6 1.15 -19.63 38.80
C GLU A 6 1.46 -18.12 38.81
N VAL A 7 0.45 -17.31 39.12
CA VAL A 7 0.63 -15.86 39.25
C VAL A 7 1.55 -15.54 40.41
N GLN A 8 1.37 -16.21 41.55
CA GLN A 8 2.24 -16.09 42.72
C GLN A 8 3.68 -16.48 42.40
N GLY A 9 3.89 -17.64 41.76
CA GLY A 9 5.23 -18.10 41.37
C GLY A 9 5.93 -17.19 40.38
N ILE A 10 5.18 -16.49 39.50
CA ILE A 10 5.74 -15.45 38.61
C ILE A 10 6.13 -14.20 39.41
N ALA A 11 5.30 -13.77 40.37
CA ALA A 11 5.57 -12.62 41.21
C ALA A 11 6.80 -12.83 42.10
N ASP A 12 6.95 -14.03 42.65
CA ASP A 12 8.09 -14.44 43.48
C ASP A 12 9.37 -14.73 42.66
N GLY A 13 9.26 -14.73 41.33
CA GLY A 13 10.38 -14.97 40.43
C GLY A 13 10.87 -16.42 40.37
N GLU A 14 10.09 -17.38 40.89
CA GLU A 14 10.39 -18.81 40.88
C GLU A 14 10.10 -19.43 39.51
N VAL A 15 9.02 -18.99 38.87
CA VAL A 15 8.57 -19.47 37.55
C VAL A 15 8.82 -18.37 36.50
N ALA A 16 9.06 -18.82 35.27
CA ALA A 16 9.21 -17.93 34.11
C ALA A 16 10.36 -16.89 34.21
N LYS A 17 11.52 -17.32 34.70
CA LYS A 17 12.76 -16.54 34.78
C LYS A 17 13.21 -16.06 33.41
N GLY A 18 12.84 -14.94 32.94
CA GLY A 18 13.20 -14.38 31.64
C GLY A 18 12.07 -13.58 31.00
N ILE A 19 10.91 -13.58 31.62
CA ILE A 19 9.83 -12.67 31.23
C ILE A 19 10.26 -11.24 31.59
N LYS A 20 10.35 -10.39 30.58
CA LYS A 20 10.62 -8.96 30.82
C LYS A 20 9.32 -8.28 31.29
N PRO A 21 9.37 -7.47 32.37
CA PRO A 21 8.21 -6.73 32.81
C PRO A 21 7.72 -5.81 31.70
N TYR A 22 6.42 -5.87 31.45
CA TYR A 22 5.78 -5.09 30.40
C TYR A 22 4.78 -4.12 31.04
N ASN A 23 4.90 -2.85 30.70
CA ASN A 23 4.00 -1.84 31.25
C ASN A 23 2.68 -1.78 30.45
N PRO A 24 1.56 -2.22 31.03
CA PRO A 24 0.26 -2.31 30.34
C PRO A 24 -0.34 -0.94 30.01
N ILE A 25 0.05 0.11 30.74
CA ILE A 25 -0.40 1.48 30.46
C ILE A 25 0.33 2.02 29.22
N MET A 26 1.65 1.81 29.13
CA MET A 26 2.44 2.25 27.98
C MET A 26 2.05 1.52 26.69
N SER A 27 1.64 0.26 26.81
CA SER A 27 1.13 -0.52 25.68
C SER A 27 -0.32 -0.19 25.29
N GLY A 28 -1.01 0.59 26.09
CA GLY A 28 -2.41 0.93 25.88
C GLY A 28 -3.40 -0.21 26.14
N GLN A 29 -2.95 -1.30 26.77
CA GLN A 29 -3.82 -2.43 27.11
C GLN A 29 -4.71 -2.13 28.30
N LEU A 30 -4.23 -1.36 29.27
CA LEU A 30 -5.00 -0.95 30.44
C LEU A 30 -4.92 0.56 30.65
N THR A 31 -5.98 1.14 31.21
CA THR A 31 -5.97 2.52 31.68
C THR A 31 -5.62 2.57 33.16
N ARG A 32 -5.06 3.70 33.60
CA ARG A 32 -4.78 3.90 35.04
C ARG A 32 -6.03 3.83 35.89
N GLU A 33 -7.14 4.37 35.39
CA GLU A 33 -8.46 4.34 36.05
C GLU A 33 -8.94 2.90 36.25
N GLU A 34 -8.77 2.04 35.27
CA GLU A 34 -9.19 0.62 35.37
C GLU A 34 -8.37 -0.13 36.42
N ILE A 35 -7.09 0.16 36.54
CA ILE A 35 -6.23 -0.43 37.57
C ILE A 35 -6.66 0.05 38.95
N GLU A 36 -6.97 1.34 39.13
CA GLU A 36 -7.44 1.91 40.40
C GLU A 36 -8.80 1.35 40.82
N LEU A 37 -9.71 1.15 39.87
CA LEU A 37 -11.02 0.55 40.14
C LEU A 37 -10.89 -0.92 40.56
N SER A 38 -10.05 -1.68 39.87
CA SER A 38 -9.82 -3.09 40.22
C SER A 38 -9.02 -3.29 41.51
N SER A 39 -8.24 -2.28 41.94
CA SER A 39 -7.53 -2.33 43.22
C SER A 39 -8.45 -2.09 44.42
N LYS A 40 -9.62 -1.45 44.19
CA LYS A 40 -10.64 -1.20 45.26
C LYS A 40 -11.60 -2.37 45.40
N ASP A 41 -11.88 -3.09 44.32
CA ASP A 41 -12.85 -4.19 44.30
C ASP A 41 -12.15 -5.50 43.92
N GLU A 42 -11.91 -6.38 44.86
CA GLU A 42 -11.22 -7.69 44.66
C GLU A 42 -11.95 -8.61 43.66
N ASN A 43 -13.26 -8.47 43.53
CA ASN A 43 -14.06 -9.28 42.60
C ASN A 43 -14.11 -8.73 41.16
N ARG A 44 -13.53 -7.55 40.93
CA ARG A 44 -13.55 -6.92 39.62
C ARG A 44 -12.42 -7.43 38.73
N LEU A 45 -12.77 -8.07 37.63
CA LEU A 45 -11.82 -8.47 36.60
C LEU A 45 -11.38 -7.26 35.79
N LEU A 46 -10.07 -7.15 35.57
CA LEU A 46 -9.45 -6.14 34.68
C LEU A 46 -9.99 -6.27 33.25
N GLN A 47 -10.53 -5.20 32.71
CA GLN A 47 -10.97 -5.14 31.32
C GLN A 47 -9.84 -4.64 30.44
N ILE A 48 -9.30 -5.55 29.64
CA ILE A 48 -8.29 -5.19 28.64
C ILE A 48 -8.96 -4.35 27.56
N LYS A 49 -8.46 -3.14 27.37
CA LYS A 49 -8.86 -2.30 26.26
C LYS A 49 -8.32 -2.93 24.97
N VAL A 50 -9.17 -3.66 24.28
CA VAL A 50 -8.85 -4.08 22.91
C VAL A 50 -8.77 -2.78 22.10
N ASN A 51 -7.55 -2.30 21.86
CA ASN A 51 -7.37 -1.29 20.85
C ASN A 51 -7.81 -1.95 19.54
N GLU A 52 -9.06 -1.74 19.16
CA GLU A 52 -9.44 -1.88 17.78
C GLU A 52 -8.45 -0.99 17.05
N ILE A 53 -7.44 -1.63 16.45
CA ILE A 53 -6.67 -0.96 15.43
C ILE A 53 -7.74 -0.58 14.42
N LYS A 54 -8.23 0.66 14.52
CA LYS A 54 -8.98 1.29 13.45
C LYS A 54 -7.96 1.28 12.33
N ILE A 55 -7.97 0.20 11.55
CA ILE A 55 -7.38 0.18 10.22
C ILE A 55 -8.17 1.31 9.56
N SER A 56 -7.62 2.51 9.65
CA SER A 56 -8.17 3.64 8.96
C SER A 56 -8.28 3.16 7.52
N ASP A 57 -9.47 3.18 6.94
CA ASP A 57 -9.76 2.81 5.55
C ASP A 57 -8.98 3.68 4.54
N LYS A 58 -8.27 4.66 5.02
CA LYS A 58 -7.08 5.19 4.37
C LYS A 58 -5.95 4.16 4.55
N ALA A 59 -6.09 3.02 3.84
CA ALA A 59 -4.92 2.22 3.54
C ALA A 59 -3.91 3.21 2.92
N GLU A 60 -3.02 3.73 3.76
CA GLU A 60 -1.85 4.42 3.25
C GLU A 60 -1.28 3.44 2.26
N LYS A 61 -1.27 3.83 0.99
CA LYS A 61 -0.72 3.01 -0.08
C LYS A 61 0.73 2.79 0.30
N ILE A 62 0.96 1.73 1.08
CA ILE A 62 2.30 1.31 1.47
C ILE A 62 3.04 1.23 0.15
N LYS A 63 3.96 2.15 -0.07
CA LYS A 63 4.75 2.20 -1.29
C LYS A 63 5.43 0.84 -1.39
N LYS A 64 4.90 -0.01 -2.27
CA LYS A 64 5.42 -1.37 -2.44
C LYS A 64 6.91 -1.26 -2.70
N TYR A 65 7.73 -1.78 -1.79
CA TYR A 65 9.18 -1.76 -1.97
C TYR A 65 9.54 -2.56 -3.22
N ILE A 66 10.20 -1.89 -4.15
CA ILE A 66 10.70 -2.54 -5.36
C ILE A 66 12.21 -2.69 -5.21
N PRO A 67 12.72 -3.92 -5.18
CA PRO A 67 14.15 -4.20 -5.11
C PRO A 67 14.93 -3.46 -6.22
N LEU A 68 16.17 -3.09 -5.94
CA LEU A 68 17.04 -2.37 -6.88
C LEU A 68 17.21 -3.14 -8.20
N SER A 69 17.29 -4.47 -8.14
CA SER A 69 17.39 -5.34 -9.30
C SER A 69 16.19 -5.22 -10.26
N LYS A 70 15.01 -4.87 -9.74
CA LYS A 70 13.79 -4.69 -10.55
C LYS A 70 13.54 -3.23 -10.97
N ARG A 71 14.46 -2.31 -10.71
CA ARG A 71 14.29 -0.89 -11.12
C ARG A 71 14.30 -0.72 -12.63
N GLN A 72 15.07 -1.55 -13.34
CA GLN A 72 15.11 -1.53 -14.80
C GLN A 72 13.80 -2.04 -15.43
N ASP A 73 13.05 -2.87 -14.73
CA ASP A 73 11.77 -3.37 -15.21
C ASP A 73 10.72 -2.26 -15.38
N LYS A 74 10.87 -1.13 -14.68
CA LYS A 74 9.95 -0.01 -14.81
C LYS A 74 9.97 0.65 -16.20
N PRO A 75 11.12 1.11 -16.73
CA PRO A 75 11.15 1.66 -18.08
C PRO A 75 10.81 0.62 -19.16
N ASP A 76 11.17 -0.64 -18.96
CA ASP A 76 10.80 -1.74 -19.86
C ASP A 76 9.28 -1.92 -19.94
N SER A 77 8.61 -1.87 -18.78
CA SER A 77 7.15 -1.93 -18.68
C SER A 77 6.45 -0.70 -19.28
N ALA A 78 7.05 0.48 -19.13
CA ALA A 78 6.54 1.69 -19.76
C ALA A 78 6.59 1.58 -21.29
N LEU A 79 7.69 1.06 -21.83
CA LEU A 79 7.83 0.80 -23.27
C LEU A 79 6.76 -0.18 -23.75
N TRP A 80 6.49 -1.25 -22.99
CA TRP A 80 5.46 -2.22 -23.33
C TRP A 80 4.07 -1.59 -23.36
N LEU A 81 3.71 -0.81 -22.33
CA LEU A 81 2.41 -0.10 -22.26
C LEU A 81 2.25 0.89 -23.42
N LEU A 82 3.29 1.60 -23.81
CA LEU A 82 3.25 2.53 -24.94
C LEU A 82 3.06 1.82 -26.29
N LYS A 83 3.59 0.59 -26.44
CA LYS A 83 3.43 -0.22 -27.64
C LYS A 83 2.03 -0.84 -27.74
N HIS A 84 1.54 -1.43 -26.63
CA HIS A 84 0.30 -2.21 -26.65
C HIS A 84 -0.95 -1.38 -26.30
N HIS A 85 -0.80 -0.29 -25.55
CA HIS A 85 -1.89 0.55 -25.08
C HIS A 85 -1.66 2.02 -25.39
N SER A 86 -1.55 2.36 -26.67
CA SER A 86 -1.31 3.74 -27.14
C SER A 86 -2.37 4.76 -26.70
N GLN A 87 -3.57 4.29 -26.31
CA GLN A 87 -4.67 5.10 -25.80
C GLN A 87 -4.40 5.70 -24.41
N LEU A 88 -3.40 5.19 -23.66
CA LEU A 88 -3.02 5.72 -22.36
C LEU A 88 -2.21 7.02 -22.53
N LYS A 89 -2.58 8.05 -21.71
CA LYS A 89 -1.75 9.26 -21.59
C LYS A 89 -0.47 8.97 -20.80
N ASP A 90 0.58 9.72 -21.09
CA ASP A 90 1.88 9.59 -20.39
C ASP A 90 1.73 9.69 -18.87
N SER A 91 0.81 10.53 -18.38
CA SER A 91 0.51 10.65 -16.95
C SER A 91 -0.13 9.40 -16.33
N GLN A 92 -0.91 8.63 -17.11
CA GLN A 92 -1.51 7.37 -16.67
C GLN A 92 -0.45 6.26 -16.61
N VAL A 93 0.36 6.16 -17.66
CA VAL A 93 1.50 5.22 -17.70
C VAL A 93 2.47 5.52 -16.55
N ALA A 94 2.81 6.79 -16.31
CA ALA A 94 3.69 7.21 -15.23
C ALA A 94 3.18 6.78 -13.84
N LYS A 95 1.86 6.90 -13.61
CA LYS A 95 1.22 6.48 -12.35
C LYS A 95 1.20 4.96 -12.17
N LEU A 96 0.92 4.21 -13.24
CA LEU A 96 0.86 2.74 -13.19
C LEU A 96 2.25 2.15 -12.88
N VAL A 97 3.26 2.59 -13.60
CA VAL A 97 4.61 2.05 -13.52
C VAL A 97 5.41 2.66 -12.35
N GLY A 98 5.02 3.84 -11.86
CA GLY A 98 5.73 4.55 -10.81
C GLY A 98 7.05 5.18 -11.27
N ILE A 99 7.01 5.84 -12.44
CA ILE A 99 8.09 6.67 -13.00
C ILE A 99 7.59 8.09 -13.25
N THR A 100 8.50 9.00 -13.62
CA THR A 100 8.11 10.38 -13.93
C THR A 100 7.46 10.49 -15.30
N LYS A 101 6.57 11.47 -15.48
CA LYS A 101 5.95 11.74 -16.77
C LYS A 101 7.00 12.06 -17.85
N ASN A 102 8.04 12.81 -17.48
CA ASN A 102 9.12 13.16 -18.40
C ASN A 102 9.86 11.90 -18.91
N SER A 103 10.10 10.92 -18.04
CA SER A 103 10.69 9.65 -18.46
C SER A 103 9.81 8.90 -19.46
N VAL A 104 8.47 8.89 -19.24
CA VAL A 104 7.53 8.27 -20.20
C VAL A 104 7.56 8.99 -21.54
N THR A 105 7.52 10.32 -21.53
CA THR A 105 7.60 11.14 -22.75
C THR A 105 8.92 10.89 -23.50
N SER A 106 10.04 10.80 -22.77
CA SER A 106 11.35 10.47 -23.37
C SER A 106 11.37 9.08 -23.99
N ILE A 107 10.73 8.08 -23.36
CA ILE A 107 10.61 6.73 -23.93
C ILE A 107 9.74 6.76 -25.18
N ARG A 108 8.62 7.48 -25.19
CA ARG A 108 7.75 7.66 -26.36
C ARG A 108 8.49 8.29 -27.53
N ASN A 109 9.29 9.31 -27.26
CA ASN A 109 10.08 10.04 -28.26
C ASN A 109 11.41 9.33 -28.61
N LYS A 110 11.69 8.15 -28.01
CA LYS A 110 12.95 7.40 -28.19
C LYS A 110 14.20 8.19 -27.75
N SER A 111 14.04 9.23 -26.93
CA SER A 111 15.12 10.06 -26.40
C SER A 111 15.53 9.70 -24.97
N TYR A 112 15.05 8.56 -24.48
CA TYR A 112 15.44 8.07 -23.17
C TYR A 112 16.92 7.62 -23.20
N TRP A 113 17.69 8.03 -22.18
CA TRP A 113 19.16 7.83 -22.13
C TRP A 113 19.61 6.38 -22.38
N ASN A 114 18.80 5.39 -21.99
CA ASN A 114 19.11 3.97 -22.16
C ASN A 114 18.08 3.26 -23.09
N PHE A 115 17.57 3.98 -24.08
CA PHE A 115 16.49 3.47 -24.93
C PHE A 115 16.87 2.20 -25.70
N ASN A 116 18.10 2.10 -26.15
CA ASN A 116 18.59 0.96 -26.96
C ASN A 116 18.61 -0.37 -26.18
N ASN A 117 18.72 -0.30 -24.85
CA ASN A 117 18.76 -1.48 -24.00
C ASN A 117 17.38 -1.79 -23.36
N LEU A 118 16.33 -1.06 -23.74
CA LEU A 118 14.98 -1.32 -23.22
C LEU A 118 14.36 -2.54 -23.92
N ASN A 119 13.92 -3.48 -23.11
CA ASN A 119 13.16 -4.65 -23.55
C ASN A 119 11.71 -4.53 -23.09
N ALA A 120 10.76 -4.54 -24.02
CA ALA A 120 9.35 -4.45 -23.66
C ALA A 120 8.93 -5.67 -22.85
N LYS A 121 8.63 -5.49 -21.56
CA LYS A 121 8.17 -6.53 -20.63
C LYS A 121 6.76 -6.24 -20.14
N ASP A 122 5.91 -7.25 -20.10
CA ASP A 122 4.56 -7.14 -19.55
C ASP A 122 4.60 -6.82 -18.04
N PRO A 123 4.07 -5.66 -17.64
CA PRO A 123 4.12 -5.22 -16.23
C PRO A 123 3.31 -6.09 -15.26
N VAL A 124 2.30 -6.80 -15.76
CA VAL A 124 1.49 -7.72 -14.95
C VAL A 124 2.28 -8.99 -14.65
N SER A 125 2.95 -9.54 -15.64
CA SER A 125 3.78 -10.76 -15.50
C SER A 125 4.94 -10.56 -14.50
N ILE A 126 5.50 -9.37 -14.44
CA ILE A 126 6.57 -9.04 -13.48
C ILE A 126 6.05 -8.52 -12.12
N ASN A 127 4.74 -8.57 -11.89
CA ASN A 127 4.07 -8.12 -10.65
C ASN A 127 4.35 -6.65 -10.28
N LEU A 128 4.48 -5.76 -11.25
CA LEU A 128 4.68 -4.35 -11.02
C LEU A 128 3.38 -3.68 -10.54
N PHE A 129 2.25 -4.06 -11.14
CA PHE A 129 0.89 -3.71 -10.74
C PHE A 129 -0.09 -4.83 -11.11
N THR A 130 -1.34 -4.74 -10.64
CA THR A 130 -2.34 -5.78 -10.86
C THR A 130 -3.05 -5.59 -12.21
N GLN A 131 -3.57 -6.70 -12.76
CA GLN A 131 -4.43 -6.64 -13.96
C GLN A 131 -5.65 -5.72 -13.76
N LYS A 132 -6.19 -5.67 -12.55
CA LYS A 132 -7.31 -4.78 -12.20
C LYS A 132 -6.94 -3.30 -12.38
N ASP A 133 -5.73 -2.91 -11.99
CA ASP A 133 -5.25 -1.53 -12.14
C ASP A 133 -5.10 -1.16 -13.62
N LEU A 134 -4.66 -2.10 -14.46
CA LEU A 134 -4.58 -1.90 -15.90
C LEU A 134 -5.96 -1.67 -16.51
N VAL A 135 -6.92 -2.55 -16.22
CA VAL A 135 -8.30 -2.44 -16.71
C VAL A 135 -8.93 -1.10 -16.32
N LEU A 136 -8.80 -0.70 -15.05
CA LEU A 136 -9.29 0.60 -14.58
C LEU A 136 -8.65 1.79 -15.31
N ALA A 137 -7.37 1.69 -15.63
CA ALA A 137 -6.68 2.75 -16.38
C ALA A 137 -7.16 2.81 -17.83
N LEU A 138 -7.40 1.66 -18.46
CA LEU A 138 -7.95 1.56 -19.82
C LEU A 138 -9.36 2.11 -19.91
N GLU A 139 -10.25 1.74 -19.00
CA GLU A 139 -11.60 2.30 -18.93
C GLU A 139 -11.60 3.84 -18.79
N LYS A 140 -10.72 4.37 -17.95
CA LYS A 140 -10.56 5.83 -17.80
C LYS A 140 -10.09 6.48 -19.10
N ALA A 141 -9.18 5.82 -19.82
CA ALA A 141 -8.70 6.31 -21.10
C ALA A 141 -9.81 6.30 -22.16
N GLU A 142 -10.59 5.24 -22.24
CA GLU A 142 -11.73 5.12 -23.16
C GLU A 142 -12.82 6.16 -22.88
N ARG A 143 -13.21 6.34 -21.62
CA ARG A 143 -14.17 7.38 -21.21
C ARG A 143 -13.71 8.78 -21.63
N ARG A 144 -12.41 9.06 -21.50
CA ARG A 144 -11.82 10.33 -21.96
C ARG A 144 -11.91 10.47 -23.46
N ILE A 145 -11.46 9.46 -24.24
CA ILE A 145 -11.49 9.49 -25.71
C ILE A 145 -12.91 9.70 -26.21
N LYS A 146 -13.89 9.02 -25.58
CA LYS A 146 -15.31 9.19 -25.91
C LYS A 146 -15.82 10.62 -25.66
N ARG A 147 -15.35 11.28 -24.59
CA ARG A 147 -15.66 12.69 -24.32
C ARG A 147 -15.01 13.60 -25.35
N GLU A 148 -13.71 13.44 -25.62
CA GLU A 148 -12.97 14.24 -26.59
C GLU A 148 -13.57 14.12 -28.02
N LYS A 149 -14.06 12.93 -28.40
CA LYS A 149 -14.79 12.74 -29.67
C LYS A 149 -16.10 13.53 -29.71
N ARG A 150 -16.92 13.43 -28.66
CA ARG A 150 -18.19 14.15 -28.57
C ARG A 150 -18.00 15.68 -28.59
N GLU A 151 -16.96 16.17 -27.95
CA GLU A 151 -16.62 17.60 -27.96
C GLU A 151 -16.21 18.08 -29.35
N LYS A 152 -15.38 17.29 -30.06
CA LYS A 152 -14.99 17.59 -31.45
C LYS A 152 -16.16 17.55 -32.42
N GLU A 153 -17.12 16.65 -32.23
CA GLU A 153 -18.33 16.58 -33.04
C GLU A 153 -19.20 17.81 -32.83
N LYS A 154 -19.37 18.28 -31.60
CA LYS A 154 -20.11 19.52 -31.28
C LYS A 154 -19.46 20.76 -31.89
N THR A 155 -18.11 20.85 -31.87
CA THR A 155 -17.37 21.99 -32.44
C THR A 155 -17.35 22.01 -33.95
N LYS A 156 -17.65 20.89 -34.62
CA LYS A 156 -17.77 20.82 -36.10
C LYS A 156 -19.15 21.19 -36.60
N GLN A 157 -20.15 21.25 -35.73
CA GLN A 157 -21.57 21.57 -36.08
C GLN A 157 -21.92 23.05 -35.84
N VAL A 158 -20.96 23.84 -35.36
CA VAL A 158 -21.03 25.29 -35.21
C VAL A 158 -20.16 25.93 -36.29
#